data_39fd9e14f0c69af452abbb701cfb01f8
#
_entry.id   39fd9e14f0c69af452abbb701cfb01f8
#
_cell.length_a   1.000
_cell.length_b   1.000
_cell.length_c   1.000
_cell.angle_alpha   90.00
_cell.angle_beta   90.00
_cell.angle_gamma   90.00
#
_symmetry.space_group_name_H-M   'P 1'
#
loop_
_entity.id
_entity.type
_entity.pdbx_description
1 polymer ?
#
loop_
_entity_poly.entity_id
_entity_poly.type
_entity_poly.pdbx_seq_one_letter_code
_entity_poly.pdbx_strand_id
1 'polypeptide(L)'
;GNSGGGHWSISSANGILGGFDLNTLSMVEDNVYRTNFFFGTGNPGLDRSLSAIELYMMGVLPADEVPNTTVFHGVSRINEDSTCTDYGYEWWDGTCFRASQKREVAIKDIVDVFGERPYEDKIDISLLIVAVSEKPLTESEWSSLDERVLWYTEPSANEDLINKNMWEASGGKIRLTIPFLFS
;
A
#
# COMPACT_ATOMS: atom_id res chain seq x y z
N GLY A 1 19.33 -0.87 5.95
CA GLY A 1 18.49 -0.24 4.96
C GLY A 1 17.76 0.94 5.57
N ASN A 2 17.91 2.11 5.00
CA ASN A 2 17.08 3.25 5.38
C ASN A 2 15.67 3.01 4.85
N SER A 3 14.86 2.31 5.61
CA SER A 3 13.43 2.35 5.44
C SER A 3 12.98 3.73 5.93
N GLY A 4 12.60 4.61 5.03
CA GLY A 4 11.74 5.72 5.39
C GLY A 4 10.54 5.13 6.13
N GLY A 5 10.34 5.52 7.38
CA GLY A 5 9.36 4.87 8.24
C GLY A 5 7.99 4.78 7.59
N GLY A 6 7.35 3.63 7.67
CA GLY A 6 5.99 3.41 7.23
C GLY A 6 5.80 2.84 5.83
N HIS A 7 6.86 2.52 5.08
CA HIS A 7 6.76 1.90 3.76
C HIS A 7 7.38 0.50 3.75
N TRP A 8 6.84 -0.39 2.86
CA TRP A 8 7.33 -1.76 2.71
C TRP A 8 8.71 -1.87 2.06
N SER A 9 9.32 -0.75 1.66
CA SER A 9 10.63 -0.71 1.03
C SER A 9 10.74 -1.69 -0.17
N ILE A 10 11.89 -2.25 -0.43
CA ILE A 10 12.10 -3.23 -1.50
C ILE A 10 11.67 -4.62 -1.01
N SER A 11 10.39 -4.85 -1.09
CA SER A 11 9.76 -6.12 -0.75
C SER A 11 8.61 -6.46 -1.70
N SER A 12 8.22 -7.73 -1.76
CA SER A 12 7.08 -8.18 -2.55
C SER A 12 5.72 -7.98 -1.86
N ALA A 13 5.62 -7.11 -0.86
CA ALA A 13 4.34 -6.80 -0.24
C ALA A 13 3.35 -6.20 -1.24
N ASN A 14 3.81 -5.33 -2.12
CA ASN A 14 3.05 -4.79 -3.27
C ASN A 14 1.67 -4.24 -2.90
N GLY A 15 1.62 -3.38 -1.89
CA GLY A 15 0.40 -2.78 -1.37
C GLY A 15 0.38 -1.27 -1.46
N ILE A 16 -0.54 -0.64 -0.72
CA ILE A 16 -0.66 0.83 -0.65
C ILE A 16 0.61 1.47 -0.10
N LEU A 17 1.30 0.80 0.82
CA LEU A 17 2.54 1.29 1.41
C LEU A 17 3.79 0.93 0.57
N GLY A 18 3.62 0.56 -0.69
CA GLY A 18 4.71 0.28 -1.61
C GLY A 18 5.05 -1.19 -1.76
N GLY A 19 6.29 -1.45 -2.18
CA GLY A 19 6.73 -2.78 -2.57
C GLY A 19 6.71 -2.97 -4.09
N PHE A 20 6.88 -4.18 -4.56
CA PHE A 20 6.90 -4.52 -5.97
C PHE A 20 6.06 -5.78 -6.25
N ASP A 21 5.57 -5.91 -7.47
CA ASP A 21 4.96 -7.15 -7.94
C ASP A 21 6.03 -8.22 -8.16
N LEU A 22 5.93 -9.32 -7.39
CA LEU A 22 6.89 -10.44 -7.45
C LEU A 22 7.03 -11.03 -8.86
N ASN A 23 5.97 -10.98 -9.67
CA ASN A 23 6.00 -11.46 -11.05
C ASN A 23 6.90 -10.63 -11.97
N THR A 24 7.23 -9.41 -11.56
CA THR A 24 8.13 -8.52 -12.31
C THR A 24 9.59 -8.65 -11.88
N LEU A 25 9.86 -9.36 -10.77
CA LEU A 25 11.19 -9.54 -10.26
C LEU A 25 12.02 -10.44 -11.17
N SER A 26 13.13 -9.94 -11.63
CA SER A 26 14.14 -10.72 -12.38
C SER A 26 15.53 -10.51 -11.79
N MET A 27 16.35 -11.54 -11.82
CA MET A 27 17.78 -11.43 -11.53
C MET A 27 18.52 -11.20 -12.84
N VAL A 28 19.22 -10.09 -12.93
CA VAL A 28 19.93 -9.66 -14.14
C VAL A 28 21.35 -10.24 -14.15
N GLU A 29 22.00 -10.19 -13.00
CA GLU A 29 23.30 -10.81 -12.71
C GLU A 29 23.37 -11.15 -11.22
N ASP A 30 24.47 -11.71 -10.75
CA ASP A 30 24.63 -12.09 -9.35
C ASP A 30 24.38 -10.90 -8.40
N ASN A 31 23.37 -11.06 -7.54
CA ASN A 31 22.93 -10.06 -6.57
C ASN A 31 22.38 -8.74 -7.16
N VAL A 32 22.17 -8.70 -8.48
CA VAL A 32 21.52 -7.56 -9.15
C VAL A 32 20.12 -7.97 -9.61
N TYR A 33 19.16 -7.19 -9.21
CA TYR A 33 17.75 -7.45 -9.43
C TYR A 33 17.08 -6.26 -10.11
N ARG A 34 16.02 -6.58 -10.83
CA ARG A 34 15.20 -5.66 -11.58
C ARG A 34 13.74 -5.93 -11.27
N THR A 35 12.95 -4.90 -11.08
CA THR A 35 11.51 -5.02 -10.80
C THR A 35 10.79 -3.71 -11.10
N ASN A 36 9.47 -3.75 -11.22
CA ASN A 36 8.58 -2.59 -11.27
C ASN A 36 8.36 -1.98 -9.88
N PHE A 37 9.41 -1.63 -9.20
CA PHE A 37 9.33 -1.10 -7.85
C PHE A 37 8.54 0.20 -7.78
N PHE A 38 7.61 0.26 -6.82
CA PHE A 38 6.80 1.42 -6.55
C PHE A 38 7.03 1.92 -5.12
N PHE A 39 7.53 3.14 -5.00
CA PHE A 39 7.54 3.85 -3.74
C PHE A 39 6.17 4.49 -3.53
N GLY A 40 5.41 4.02 -2.53
CA GLY A 40 4.11 4.56 -2.18
C GLY A 40 4.10 6.00 -1.64
N THR A 41 5.15 6.77 -1.90
CA THR A 41 5.32 8.11 -1.35
C THR A 41 4.79 9.23 -2.22
N GLY A 42 4.47 8.94 -3.43
CA GLY A 42 4.17 10.02 -4.37
C GLY A 42 2.71 10.11 -4.71
N ASN A 43 1.91 9.26 -4.12
CA ASN A 43 0.59 9.11 -4.63
C ASN A 43 0.56 8.87 -6.15
N PRO A 44 0.05 7.90 -6.61
CA PRO A 44 -1.34 7.58 -6.50
C PRO A 44 -1.57 6.26 -5.80
N GLY A 45 -1.15 6.20 -4.56
CA GLY A 45 -1.28 4.99 -3.76
C GLY A 45 -2.70 4.45 -3.67
N LEU A 46 -3.64 5.23 -4.11
CA LEU A 46 -5.05 4.85 -4.16
C LEU A 46 -5.44 4.08 -5.43
N ASP A 47 -4.56 3.93 -6.42
CA ASP A 47 -4.79 3.05 -7.57
C ASP A 47 -4.57 1.58 -7.23
N ARG A 48 -3.93 1.29 -6.08
CA ARG A 48 -3.60 -0.06 -5.64
C ARG A 48 -4.55 -0.57 -4.58
N SER A 49 -4.68 -1.89 -4.54
CA SER A 49 -5.33 -2.59 -3.45
C SER A 49 -4.39 -2.73 -2.26
N LEU A 50 -4.95 -2.94 -1.09
CA LEU A 50 -4.21 -3.40 0.07
C LEU A 50 -3.60 -4.78 -0.24
N SER A 51 -2.34 -4.97 0.12
CA SER A 51 -1.69 -6.27 0.02
C SER A 51 -2.21 -7.24 1.07
N ALA A 52 -1.95 -8.54 0.87
CA ALA A 52 -2.38 -9.56 1.83
C ALA A 52 -1.80 -9.30 3.23
N ILE A 53 -0.54 -8.86 3.34
CA ILE A 53 0.06 -8.54 4.64
C ILE A 53 -0.58 -7.29 5.28
N GLU A 54 -0.96 -6.28 4.48
CA GLU A 54 -1.68 -5.11 4.99
C GLU A 54 -3.08 -5.49 5.49
N LEU A 55 -3.82 -6.32 4.75
CA LEU A 55 -5.12 -6.83 5.17
C LEU A 55 -5.01 -7.67 6.46
N TYR A 56 -3.97 -8.51 6.58
CA TYR A 56 -3.69 -9.25 7.81
C TYR A 56 -3.42 -8.31 8.98
N MET A 57 -2.56 -7.32 8.80
CA MET A 57 -2.25 -6.33 9.84
C MET A 57 -3.48 -5.53 10.28
N MET A 58 -4.45 -5.36 9.41
CA MET A 58 -5.74 -4.74 9.70
C MET A 58 -6.77 -5.71 10.29
N GLY A 59 -6.45 -7.00 10.37
CA GLY A 59 -7.31 -8.03 10.95
C GLY A 59 -8.45 -8.50 10.05
N VAL A 60 -8.36 -8.26 8.73
CA VAL A 60 -9.40 -8.64 7.76
C VAL A 60 -8.95 -9.73 6.78
N LEU A 61 -7.79 -10.33 7.02
CA LEU A 61 -7.31 -11.50 6.32
C LEU A 61 -6.70 -12.46 7.34
N PRO A 62 -7.01 -13.77 7.32
CA PRO A 62 -6.41 -14.73 8.24
C PRO A 62 -4.94 -14.99 7.87
N ALA A 63 -4.14 -15.44 8.82
CA ALA A 63 -2.70 -15.63 8.64
C ALA A 63 -2.34 -16.65 7.56
N ASP A 64 -3.14 -17.69 7.41
CA ASP A 64 -2.91 -18.78 6.44
C ASP A 64 -3.17 -18.38 4.98
N GLU A 65 -3.82 -17.23 4.76
CA GLU A 65 -4.03 -16.65 3.42
C GLU A 65 -2.93 -15.65 3.02
N VAL A 66 -1.98 -15.33 3.93
CA VAL A 66 -0.90 -14.39 3.64
C VAL A 66 0.28 -15.10 2.98
N PRO A 67 0.63 -14.79 1.74
CA PRO A 67 1.78 -15.39 1.07
C PRO A 67 3.10 -14.94 1.72
N ASN A 68 4.14 -15.73 1.51
CA ASN A 68 5.48 -15.33 1.90
C ASN A 68 5.87 -14.02 1.20
N THR A 69 6.56 -13.17 1.93
CA THR A 69 7.05 -11.88 1.42
C THR A 69 8.54 -11.95 1.17
N THR A 70 8.94 -11.70 -0.07
CA THR A 70 10.36 -11.53 -0.42
C THR A 70 10.84 -10.18 0.06
N VAL A 71 11.93 -10.14 0.80
CA VAL A 71 12.59 -8.92 1.27
C VAL A 71 14.06 -8.92 0.88
N PHE A 72 14.60 -7.74 0.64
CA PHE A 72 16.01 -7.55 0.30
C PHE A 72 16.74 -6.74 1.36
N HIS A 73 17.97 -7.12 1.65
CA HIS A 73 18.84 -6.44 2.60
C HIS A 73 20.10 -5.92 1.91
N GLY A 74 20.71 -4.88 2.50
CA GLY A 74 21.91 -4.24 1.96
C GLY A 74 21.73 -3.73 0.55
N VAL A 75 20.60 -3.09 0.32
CA VAL A 75 20.18 -2.63 -1.01
C VAL A 75 20.92 -1.35 -1.38
N SER A 76 21.46 -1.33 -2.60
CA SER A 76 21.95 -0.12 -3.26
C SER A 76 21.32 -0.01 -4.65
N ARG A 77 20.83 1.19 -4.98
CA ARG A 77 20.25 1.48 -6.29
C ARG A 77 21.36 1.54 -7.33
N ILE A 78 21.09 1.03 -8.53
CA ILE A 78 22.01 1.11 -9.68
C ILE A 78 21.39 2.13 -10.63
N ASN A 79 22.03 3.28 -10.76
CA ASN A 79 21.51 4.41 -11.53
C ASN A 79 22.09 4.51 -12.94
N GLU A 80 23.24 3.87 -13.21
CA GLU A 80 24.02 4.10 -14.46
C GLU A 80 24.85 2.86 -14.84
N ASP A 81 24.33 1.66 -14.72
CA ASP A 81 25.04 0.46 -15.14
C ASP A 81 24.50 -0.03 -16.48
N SER A 82 25.41 -0.50 -17.36
CA SER A 82 25.06 -1.07 -18.68
C SER A 82 24.09 -2.24 -18.61
N THR A 83 23.99 -2.90 -17.47
CA THR A 83 23.05 -3.99 -17.19
C THR A 83 21.61 -3.50 -16.93
N CYS A 84 21.43 -2.21 -16.69
CA CYS A 84 20.17 -1.59 -16.32
C CYS A 84 19.77 -0.41 -17.24
N THR A 85 20.40 -0.27 -18.40
CA THR A 85 20.21 0.86 -19.33
C THR A 85 18.83 0.95 -19.96
N ASP A 86 18.04 -0.12 -19.93
CA ASP A 86 16.68 -0.14 -20.49
C ASP A 86 15.62 0.44 -19.53
N TYR A 87 16.06 0.87 -18.33
CA TYR A 87 15.21 1.51 -17.34
C TYR A 87 15.50 2.99 -17.28
N GLY A 88 14.56 3.75 -17.80
CA GLY A 88 14.59 5.20 -17.75
C GLY A 88 14.70 5.73 -16.31
N TYR A 89 15.09 6.97 -16.18
CA TYR A 89 15.17 7.71 -14.92
C TYR A 89 13.82 7.88 -14.21
N GLU A 90 12.74 7.46 -14.85
CA GLU A 90 11.40 7.66 -14.39
C GLU A 90 11.01 6.58 -13.39
N TRP A 91 10.48 7.00 -12.26
CA TRP A 91 10.13 6.16 -11.11
C TRP A 91 9.09 5.08 -11.39
N TRP A 92 8.35 5.23 -12.48
CA TRP A 92 7.29 4.32 -12.93
C TRP A 92 7.77 3.24 -13.88
N ASP A 93 8.99 3.33 -14.39
CA ASP A 93 9.53 2.37 -15.36
C ASP A 93 10.19 1.16 -14.70
N GLY A 94 10.21 1.12 -13.39
CA GLY A 94 10.85 0.09 -12.62
C GLY A 94 12.16 0.54 -11.97
N THR A 95 12.82 -0.38 -11.29
CA THR A 95 14.08 -0.10 -10.62
C THR A 95 15.04 -1.27 -10.74
N CYS A 96 16.32 -0.94 -10.84
CA CYS A 96 17.42 -1.87 -10.77
C CYS A 96 18.22 -1.63 -9.50
N PHE A 97 18.55 -2.69 -8.78
CA PHE A 97 19.25 -2.59 -7.51
C PHE A 97 20.12 -3.81 -7.24
N ARG A 98 21.19 -3.58 -6.50
CA ARG A 98 22.03 -4.63 -5.92
C ARG A 98 21.58 -4.88 -4.49
N ALA A 99 21.52 -6.15 -4.08
CA ALA A 99 21.23 -6.51 -2.71
C ALA A 99 22.26 -7.52 -2.19
N SER A 100 22.65 -7.38 -0.93
CA SER A 100 23.56 -8.33 -0.30
C SER A 100 22.89 -9.63 0.10
N GLN A 101 21.57 -9.61 0.27
CA GLN A 101 20.79 -10.77 0.68
C GLN A 101 19.34 -10.65 0.18
N LYS A 102 18.81 -11.76 -0.33
CA LYS A 102 17.39 -12.02 -0.58
C LYS A 102 16.89 -12.98 0.49
N ARG A 103 15.75 -12.70 1.11
CA ARG A 103 15.12 -13.54 2.13
C ARG A 103 13.62 -13.63 1.89
N GLU A 104 13.06 -14.81 2.14
CA GLU A 104 11.62 -15.02 2.28
C GLU A 104 11.23 -14.88 3.76
N VAL A 105 10.19 -14.11 4.03
CA VAL A 105 9.58 -13.94 5.34
C VAL A 105 8.18 -14.54 5.30
N ALA A 106 7.94 -15.56 6.08
CA ALA A 106 6.61 -16.14 6.23
C ALA A 106 5.80 -15.32 7.24
N ILE A 107 4.49 -15.31 7.10
CA ILE A 107 3.63 -14.67 8.11
C ILE A 107 3.83 -15.27 9.50
N LYS A 108 4.15 -16.57 9.56
CA LYS A 108 4.49 -17.25 10.82
C LYS A 108 5.64 -16.59 11.56
N ASP A 109 6.67 -16.08 10.87
CA ASP A 109 7.80 -15.39 11.50
C ASP A 109 7.33 -14.09 12.22
N ILE A 110 6.28 -13.46 11.72
CA ILE A 110 5.65 -12.29 12.33
C ILE A 110 4.78 -12.70 13.51
N VAL A 111 3.97 -13.74 13.33
CA VAL A 111 3.09 -14.27 14.38
C VAL A 111 3.89 -14.76 15.59
N ASP A 112 5.00 -15.44 15.37
CA ASP A 112 5.87 -15.95 16.44
C ASP A 112 6.46 -14.82 17.31
N VAL A 113 6.63 -13.62 16.75
CA VAL A 113 7.20 -12.47 17.48
C VAL A 113 6.12 -11.60 18.12
N PHE A 114 5.03 -11.34 17.40
CA PHE A 114 4.03 -10.34 17.79
C PHE A 114 2.70 -10.92 18.24
N GLY A 115 2.54 -12.24 18.14
CA GLY A 115 1.26 -12.92 18.34
C GLY A 115 0.36 -12.84 17.08
N GLU A 116 -0.62 -13.72 17.06
CA GLU A 116 -1.61 -13.76 15.99
C GLU A 116 -2.59 -12.59 16.11
N ARG A 117 -2.93 -11.98 14.98
CA ARG A 117 -3.95 -10.94 14.93
C ARG A 117 -5.34 -11.56 15.00
N PRO A 118 -6.27 -10.99 15.78
CA PRO A 118 -7.68 -11.32 15.66
C PRO A 118 -8.15 -11.09 14.23
N TYR A 119 -8.98 -12.00 13.74
CA TYR A 119 -9.49 -11.96 12.38
C TYR A 119 -11.01 -11.76 12.37
N GLU A 120 -11.46 -10.84 11.55
CA GLU A 120 -12.86 -10.64 11.17
C GLU A 120 -12.94 -10.49 9.66
N ASP A 121 -13.86 -11.21 8.99
CA ASP A 121 -13.97 -11.17 7.52
C ASP A 121 -14.25 -9.77 6.98
N LYS A 122 -14.99 -8.96 7.75
CA LYS A 122 -15.30 -7.56 7.44
C LYS A 122 -15.32 -6.73 8.71
N ILE A 123 -14.82 -5.50 8.59
CA ILE A 123 -14.87 -4.53 9.66
C ILE A 123 -15.47 -3.20 9.20
N ASP A 124 -16.22 -2.57 10.09
CA ASP A 124 -16.68 -1.19 9.96
C ASP A 124 -15.83 -0.29 10.85
N ILE A 125 -15.25 0.75 10.25
CA ILE A 125 -14.43 1.75 10.95
C ILE A 125 -15.19 3.07 10.94
N SER A 126 -15.53 3.58 12.12
CA SER A 126 -16.15 4.89 12.25
C SER A 126 -15.10 5.99 12.19
N LEU A 127 -15.28 6.96 11.31
CA LEU A 127 -14.42 8.13 11.18
C LEU A 127 -15.10 9.36 11.75
N LEU A 128 -14.33 10.17 12.48
CA LEU A 128 -14.70 11.53 12.82
C LEU A 128 -13.90 12.49 11.92
N ILE A 129 -14.61 13.29 11.14
CA ILE A 129 -13.99 14.33 10.32
C ILE A 129 -14.11 15.66 11.06
N VAL A 130 -12.97 16.31 11.28
CA VAL A 130 -12.89 17.63 11.92
C VAL A 130 -12.35 18.62 10.91
N ALA A 131 -13.19 19.57 10.49
CA ALA A 131 -12.77 20.70 9.69
C ALA A 131 -12.20 21.80 10.60
N VAL A 132 -10.94 22.19 10.36
CA VAL A 132 -10.29 23.31 11.07
C VAL A 132 -10.13 24.46 10.10
N SER A 133 -10.72 25.61 10.43
CA SER A 133 -10.70 26.81 9.60
C SER A 133 -10.59 28.06 10.46
N GLU A 134 -9.91 29.10 9.96
CA GLU A 134 -9.82 30.42 10.60
C GLU A 134 -11.14 31.20 10.51
N LYS A 135 -12.02 30.82 9.58
CA LYS A 135 -13.32 31.45 9.34
C LYS A 135 -14.37 30.36 9.14
N PRO A 136 -15.63 30.63 9.41
CA PRO A 136 -16.71 29.70 9.06
C PRO A 136 -16.62 29.30 7.59
N LEU A 137 -16.77 28.01 7.32
CA LEU A 137 -16.79 27.50 5.95
C LEU A 137 -18.04 28.01 5.23
N THR A 138 -17.90 28.34 3.97
CA THR A 138 -18.99 28.65 3.05
C THR A 138 -19.78 27.40 2.69
N GLU A 139 -21.00 27.57 2.19
CA GLU A 139 -21.82 26.44 1.70
C GLU A 139 -21.11 25.63 0.61
N SER A 140 -20.38 26.29 -0.28
CA SER A 140 -19.58 25.61 -1.33
C SER A 140 -18.45 24.77 -0.75
N GLU A 141 -17.78 25.25 0.30
CA GLU A 141 -16.71 24.51 0.97
C GLU A 141 -17.27 23.30 1.73
N TRP A 142 -18.42 23.49 2.39
CA TRP A 142 -19.14 22.37 3.02
C TRP A 142 -19.55 21.32 1.99
N SER A 143 -20.18 21.73 0.87
CA SER A 143 -20.57 20.80 -0.19
C SER A 143 -19.39 20.02 -0.75
N SER A 144 -18.26 20.69 -0.97
CA SER A 144 -17.02 20.02 -1.43
C SER A 144 -16.46 19.04 -0.40
N LEU A 145 -16.61 19.33 0.89
CA LEU A 145 -16.22 18.42 1.96
C LEU A 145 -17.12 17.19 1.98
N ASP A 146 -18.44 17.39 1.88
CA ASP A 146 -19.44 16.31 1.86
C ASP A 146 -19.21 15.36 0.67
N GLU A 147 -18.94 15.88 -0.52
CA GLU A 147 -18.61 15.07 -1.70
C GLU A 147 -17.38 14.18 -1.47
N ARG A 148 -16.34 14.73 -0.86
CA ARG A 148 -15.13 13.95 -0.52
C ARG A 148 -15.42 12.91 0.55
N VAL A 149 -16.21 13.25 1.55
CA VAL A 149 -16.63 12.34 2.61
C VAL A 149 -17.41 11.15 2.03
N LEU A 150 -18.38 11.41 1.16
CA LEU A 150 -19.14 10.39 0.46
C LEU A 150 -18.22 9.46 -0.34
N TRP A 151 -17.24 10.02 -1.07
CA TRP A 151 -16.28 9.21 -1.81
C TRP A 151 -15.52 8.22 -0.92
N TYR A 152 -15.17 8.60 0.32
CA TYR A 152 -14.47 7.70 1.25
C TYR A 152 -15.36 6.59 1.80
N THR A 153 -16.65 6.83 1.95
CA THR A 153 -17.59 5.95 2.68
C THR A 153 -18.45 5.10 1.77
N GLU A 154 -18.73 5.53 0.56
CA GLU A 154 -19.57 4.78 -0.35
C GLU A 154 -18.75 3.77 -1.15
N PRO A 155 -19.25 2.53 -1.33
CA PRO A 155 -18.71 1.63 -2.32
C PRO A 155 -18.86 2.29 -3.69
N SER A 156 -17.75 2.66 -4.31
CA SER A 156 -17.79 3.19 -5.67
C SER A 156 -18.27 2.09 -6.61
N ALA A 157 -19.24 2.41 -7.44
CA ALA A 157 -19.68 1.53 -8.53
C ALA A 157 -18.86 1.75 -9.81
N ASN A 158 -17.85 2.60 -9.75
CA ASN A 158 -17.09 3.03 -10.92
C ASN A 158 -15.72 2.34 -10.94
N GLU A 159 -15.66 1.23 -11.66
CA GLU A 159 -14.43 0.44 -11.86
C GLU A 159 -13.32 1.22 -12.59
N ASP A 160 -13.66 2.35 -13.23
CA ASP A 160 -12.74 3.20 -14.00
C ASP A 160 -12.02 4.25 -13.15
N LEU A 161 -12.27 4.32 -11.85
CA LEU A 161 -11.59 5.28 -10.99
C LEU A 161 -10.13 4.87 -10.77
N ILE A 162 -9.24 5.76 -11.17
CA ILE A 162 -7.79 5.65 -10.93
C ILE A 162 -7.49 5.54 -9.43
N ASN A 163 -8.34 6.10 -8.58
CA ASN A 163 -8.19 6.12 -7.13
C ASN A 163 -9.24 5.23 -6.46
N LYS A 164 -8.79 4.30 -5.64
CA LYS A 164 -9.63 3.42 -4.83
C LYS A 164 -9.87 4.03 -3.46
N ASN A 165 -11.10 3.98 -2.99
CA ASN A 165 -11.39 4.22 -1.57
C ASN A 165 -11.05 2.99 -0.71
N MET A 166 -11.27 3.06 0.60
CA MET A 166 -10.89 1.97 1.50
C MET A 166 -11.66 0.66 1.21
N TRP A 167 -12.93 0.77 0.83
CA TRP A 167 -13.74 -0.41 0.46
C TRP A 167 -13.15 -1.12 -0.76
N GLU A 168 -12.86 -0.37 -1.81
CA GLU A 168 -12.29 -0.90 -3.05
C GLU A 168 -10.87 -1.42 -2.84
N ALA A 169 -10.04 -0.66 -2.12
CA ALA A 169 -8.67 -1.05 -1.84
C ALA A 169 -8.57 -2.32 -0.98
N SER A 170 -9.54 -2.54 -0.10
CA SER A 170 -9.61 -3.74 0.76
C SER A 170 -10.32 -4.93 0.11
N GLY A 171 -10.80 -4.80 -1.14
CA GLY A 171 -11.60 -5.84 -1.78
C GLY A 171 -12.95 -6.06 -1.08
N GLY A 172 -13.56 -5.01 -0.53
CA GLY A 172 -14.86 -5.06 0.14
C GLY A 172 -14.81 -5.55 1.58
N LYS A 173 -13.64 -5.53 2.22
CA LYS A 173 -13.46 -6.01 3.60
C LYS A 173 -13.52 -4.91 4.65
N ILE A 174 -13.17 -3.67 4.29
CA ILE A 174 -13.13 -2.54 5.23
C ILE A 174 -14.08 -1.46 4.75
N ARG A 175 -15.10 -1.19 5.55
CA ARG A 175 -16.05 -0.11 5.31
C ARG A 175 -15.77 1.06 6.24
N LEU A 176 -15.63 2.24 5.66
CA LEU A 176 -15.59 3.47 6.45
C LEU A 176 -17.00 4.02 6.63
N THR A 177 -17.36 4.35 7.85
CA THR A 177 -18.64 4.96 8.19
C THR A 177 -18.39 6.29 8.89
N ILE A 178 -19.21 7.29 8.59
CA ILE A 178 -19.17 8.56 9.28
C ILE A 178 -20.49 8.66 10.05
N PRO A 179 -20.45 8.57 11.38
CA PRO A 179 -21.64 8.82 12.17
C PRO A 179 -22.07 10.26 11.92
N PHE A 180 -23.24 10.46 11.37
CA PHE A 180 -23.82 11.79 11.22
C PHE A 180 -23.96 12.40 12.61
N LEU A 181 -23.10 13.31 12.90
CA LEU A 181 -23.26 14.24 13.98
C LEU A 181 -23.92 15.46 13.34
N PHE A 182 -25.22 15.60 13.60
CA PHE A 182 -26.04 16.77 13.29
C PHE A 182 -26.89 16.68 12.01
N SER A 183 -28.13 16.38 12.25
CA SER A 183 -29.28 16.96 11.55
C SER A 183 -29.55 18.35 12.10
#